data_70c32783b94da8d2fa9367ea705610bc
#
_entry.id   70c32783b94da8d2fa9367ea705610bc
#
_cell.length_a   1.000
_cell.length_b   1.000
_cell.length_c   1.000
_cell.angle_alpha   90.00
_cell.angle_beta   90.00
_cell.angle_gamma   90.00
#
_symmetry.space_group_name_H-M   'P 1'
#
loop_
_entity.id
_entity.type
_entity.pdbx_description
1 polymer ?
#
loop_
_entity_poly.entity_id
_entity_poly.type
_entity_poly.pdbx_seq_one_letter_code
_entity_poly.pdbx_strand_id
1 'polypeptide(L)'
;MHETMTLSADEALQRLLDGNERFLRGQARFPSIRKEVLADLARGQKPFATILGCSDSQVPPELIFDADFGELFIVRVAGNVASAEVMGSLQYAGAHLRTPLFVVLGHQGCGAVRAALDTMLLGVQHQSRIQILVDSIVPGLAGIDIQLPIEARVDQAIEANVRWSIQQLLATPEGKSAVEEGRAKIVGAVYEIESGRVRLLS
;
A
#
# COMPACT_ATOMS: atom_id res chain seq x y z
N MET A 1 8.52 -33.28 -7.14
CA MET A 1 7.91 -31.98 -7.36
C MET A 1 7.39 -31.50 -6.01
N HIS A 2 8.13 -30.62 -5.32
CA HIS A 2 7.57 -29.98 -4.12
C HIS A 2 6.53 -28.94 -4.60
N GLU A 3 5.26 -29.20 -4.35
CA GLU A 3 4.22 -28.19 -4.37
C GLU A 3 4.63 -27.12 -3.35
N THR A 4 5.13 -26.00 -3.83
CA THR A 4 5.36 -24.82 -2.98
C THR A 4 3.98 -24.37 -2.53
N MET A 5 3.60 -24.67 -1.29
CA MET A 5 2.37 -24.20 -0.66
C MET A 5 2.31 -22.68 -0.83
N THR A 6 1.30 -22.23 -1.55
CA THR A 6 0.99 -20.81 -1.66
C THR A 6 0.46 -20.36 -0.30
N LEU A 7 1.06 -19.32 0.30
CA LEU A 7 0.57 -18.77 1.56
C LEU A 7 -0.89 -18.33 1.40
N SER A 8 -1.70 -18.54 2.43
CA SER A 8 -3.00 -17.89 2.54
C SER A 8 -2.83 -16.38 2.74
N ALA A 9 -3.88 -15.62 2.51
CA ALA A 9 -3.85 -14.18 2.73
C ALA A 9 -3.55 -13.80 4.19
N ASP A 10 -4.04 -14.59 5.15
CA ASP A 10 -3.80 -14.35 6.57
C ASP A 10 -2.36 -14.68 6.97
N GLU A 11 -1.78 -15.76 6.46
CA GLU A 11 -0.35 -16.08 6.64
C GLU A 11 0.54 -15.01 6.01
N ALA A 12 0.18 -14.51 4.83
CA ALA A 12 0.89 -13.41 4.17
C ALA A 12 0.83 -12.12 4.99
N LEU A 13 -0.34 -11.80 5.55
CA LEU A 13 -0.51 -10.63 6.44
C LEU A 13 0.33 -10.79 7.71
N GLN A 14 0.27 -11.94 8.35
CA GLN A 14 1.07 -12.21 9.55
C GLN A 14 2.57 -12.08 9.26
N ARG A 15 3.03 -12.58 8.11
CA ARG A 15 4.44 -12.44 7.69
C ARG A 15 4.87 -10.98 7.54
N LEU A 16 4.00 -10.10 6.99
CA LEU A 16 4.27 -8.67 6.92
C LEU A 16 4.37 -8.05 8.32
N LEU A 17 3.43 -8.37 9.21
CA LEU A 17 3.43 -7.83 10.59
C LEU A 17 4.65 -8.29 11.37
N ASP A 18 5.03 -9.57 11.27
CA ASP A 18 6.26 -10.10 11.87
C ASP A 18 7.51 -9.41 11.33
N GLY A 19 7.52 -9.06 10.04
CA GLY A 19 8.58 -8.28 9.41
C GLY A 19 8.67 -6.88 10.00
N ASN A 20 7.55 -6.18 10.16
CA ASN A 20 7.52 -4.88 10.80
C ASN A 20 7.96 -4.94 12.27
N GLU A 21 7.58 -5.99 13.01
CA GLU A 21 8.07 -6.19 14.38
C GLU A 21 9.61 -6.40 14.44
N ARG A 22 10.21 -7.11 13.48
CA ARG A 22 11.68 -7.21 13.39
C ARG A 22 12.33 -5.85 13.08
N PHE A 23 11.72 -5.09 12.15
CA PHE A 23 12.16 -3.73 11.85
C PHE A 23 12.16 -2.85 13.10
N LEU A 24 11.06 -2.84 13.86
CA LEU A 24 10.92 -2.05 15.10
C LEU A 24 11.97 -2.42 16.16
N ARG A 25 12.36 -3.68 16.23
CA ARG A 25 13.36 -4.16 17.20
C ARG A 25 14.81 -3.98 16.72
N GLY A 26 15.03 -3.40 15.54
CA GLY A 26 16.36 -3.34 14.95
C GLY A 26 16.94 -4.71 14.59
N GLN A 27 16.08 -5.71 14.36
CA GLN A 27 16.42 -7.09 14.04
C GLN A 27 16.06 -7.44 12.59
N ALA A 28 15.93 -6.43 11.74
CA ALA A 28 15.69 -6.61 10.32
C ALA A 28 16.83 -7.42 9.70
N ARG A 29 16.49 -8.38 8.85
CA ARG A 29 17.44 -9.30 8.22
C ARG A 29 18.17 -8.65 7.06
N PHE A 30 17.59 -7.64 6.46
CA PHE A 30 17.98 -6.96 5.22
C PHE A 30 18.37 -7.90 4.07
N PRO A 31 17.98 -7.61 2.83
CA PRO A 31 18.30 -8.48 1.71
C PRO A 31 19.82 -8.63 1.61
N SER A 32 20.32 -9.85 1.85
CA SER A 32 21.70 -10.16 1.53
C SER A 32 21.74 -10.56 0.05
N ILE A 33 22.34 -9.72 -0.79
CA ILE A 33 22.51 -9.99 -2.22
C ILE A 33 23.53 -11.12 -2.38
N ARG A 34 23.06 -12.37 -2.36
CA ARG A 34 23.86 -13.53 -2.71
C ARG A 34 23.63 -13.89 -4.18
N LYS A 35 24.66 -14.38 -4.85
CA LYS A 35 24.57 -14.77 -6.27
C LYS A 35 23.48 -15.82 -6.52
N GLU A 36 23.27 -16.71 -5.57
CA GLU A 36 22.24 -17.75 -5.61
C GLU A 36 20.82 -17.15 -5.63
N VAL A 37 20.56 -16.14 -4.81
CA VAL A 37 19.28 -15.42 -4.79
C VAL A 37 19.03 -14.75 -6.13
N LEU A 38 20.03 -14.08 -6.70
CA LEU A 38 19.91 -13.44 -8.02
C LEU A 38 19.63 -14.45 -9.13
N ALA A 39 20.27 -15.63 -9.09
CA ALA A 39 20.05 -16.69 -10.07
C ALA A 39 18.61 -17.25 -10.00
N ASP A 40 18.03 -17.34 -8.80
CA ASP A 40 16.64 -17.76 -8.62
C ASP A 40 15.64 -16.71 -9.11
N LEU A 41 15.90 -15.44 -8.80
CA LEU A 41 15.08 -14.31 -9.25
C LEU A 41 15.07 -14.15 -10.79
N ALA A 42 16.17 -14.47 -11.45
CA ALA A 42 16.24 -14.45 -12.91
C ALA A 42 15.28 -15.45 -13.59
N ARG A 43 14.80 -16.46 -12.86
CA ARG A 43 13.84 -17.47 -13.35
C ARG A 43 12.38 -17.06 -13.15
N GLY A 44 12.11 -16.05 -12.34
CA GLY A 44 10.77 -15.52 -12.08
C GLY A 44 10.62 -14.95 -10.68
N GLN A 45 9.44 -14.41 -10.41
CA GLN A 45 9.07 -13.87 -9.11
C GLN A 45 7.86 -14.60 -8.53
N LYS A 46 7.76 -14.69 -7.21
CA LYS A 46 6.61 -15.24 -6.49
C LYS A 46 6.31 -14.40 -5.25
N PRO A 47 5.83 -13.18 -5.43
CA PRO A 47 5.52 -12.32 -4.30
C PRO A 47 4.35 -12.91 -3.49
N PHE A 48 4.47 -12.86 -2.16
CA PHE A 48 3.41 -13.31 -1.27
C PHE A 48 2.39 -12.21 -0.97
N ALA A 49 2.73 -10.95 -1.26
CA ALA A 49 1.83 -9.81 -1.08
C ALA A 49 2.09 -8.73 -2.14
N THR A 50 1.05 -7.95 -2.42
CA THR A 50 1.08 -6.74 -3.26
C THR A 50 0.86 -5.52 -2.37
N ILE A 51 1.71 -4.51 -2.49
CA ILE A 51 1.62 -3.27 -1.72
C ILE A 51 1.34 -2.10 -2.68
N LEU A 52 0.25 -1.39 -2.48
CA LEU A 52 0.03 -0.06 -3.04
C LEU A 52 0.43 0.98 -1.99
N GLY A 53 1.55 1.66 -2.19
CA GLY A 53 2.09 2.62 -1.24
C GLY A 53 2.40 3.99 -1.86
N CYS A 54 2.79 4.93 -1.00
CA CYS A 54 3.26 6.24 -1.44
C CYS A 54 4.68 6.18 -2.03
N SER A 55 4.97 7.09 -2.98
CA SER A 55 6.33 7.31 -3.50
C SER A 55 7.25 8.05 -2.55
N ASP A 56 6.75 8.50 -1.38
CA ASP A 56 7.55 9.20 -0.37
C ASP A 56 8.79 8.38 0.01
N SER A 57 9.95 9.02 0.02
CA SER A 57 11.23 8.35 0.27
C SER A 57 11.36 7.77 1.69
N GLN A 58 10.52 8.24 2.62
CA GLN A 58 10.52 7.80 4.02
C GLN A 58 9.76 6.46 4.23
N VAL A 59 9.08 5.94 3.19
CA VAL A 59 8.19 4.78 3.34
C VAL A 59 8.50 3.64 2.35
N PRO A 60 9.75 3.11 2.30
CA PRO A 60 10.09 1.97 1.45
C PRO A 60 9.49 0.67 2.03
N PRO A 61 8.49 0.05 1.38
CA PRO A 61 7.77 -1.08 1.98
C PRO A 61 8.66 -2.29 2.26
N GLU A 62 9.67 -2.55 1.42
CA GLU A 62 10.60 -3.67 1.59
C GLU A 62 11.35 -3.57 2.93
N LEU A 63 11.76 -2.36 3.32
CA LEU A 63 12.48 -2.14 4.58
C LEU A 63 11.52 -2.18 5.77
N ILE A 64 10.33 -1.56 5.64
CA ILE A 64 9.31 -1.49 6.69
C ILE A 64 8.83 -2.90 7.08
N PHE A 65 8.70 -3.80 6.09
CA PHE A 65 8.23 -5.16 6.30
C PHE A 65 9.36 -6.20 6.36
N ASP A 66 10.62 -5.78 6.40
CA ASP A 66 11.79 -6.68 6.41
C ASP A 66 11.63 -7.81 5.37
N ALA A 67 11.30 -7.42 4.14
CA ALA A 67 11.07 -8.34 3.03
C ALA A 67 12.25 -8.35 2.06
N ASP A 68 12.55 -9.54 1.52
CA ASP A 68 13.64 -9.75 0.58
C ASP A 68 13.21 -9.52 -0.88
N PHE A 69 14.17 -9.55 -1.80
CA PHE A 69 13.92 -9.47 -3.24
C PHE A 69 12.91 -10.53 -3.70
N GLY A 70 11.96 -10.11 -4.52
CA GLY A 70 10.95 -10.99 -5.11
C GLY A 70 9.82 -11.42 -4.17
N GLU A 71 9.84 -11.01 -2.90
CA GLU A 71 8.84 -11.35 -1.89
C GLU A 71 7.60 -10.46 -1.96
N LEU A 72 7.76 -9.20 -2.37
CA LEU A 72 6.67 -8.24 -2.51
C LEU A 72 6.54 -7.74 -3.95
N PHE A 73 5.32 -7.57 -4.42
CA PHE A 73 5.02 -6.81 -5.62
C PHE A 73 4.60 -5.39 -5.22
N ILE A 74 5.39 -4.39 -5.59
CA ILE A 74 5.21 -3.04 -5.06
C ILE A 74 4.82 -2.08 -6.17
N VAL A 75 3.71 -1.36 -5.94
CA VAL A 75 3.26 -0.23 -6.75
C VAL A 75 3.33 1.02 -5.88
N ARG A 76 4.10 2.02 -6.31
CA ARG A 76 4.26 3.28 -5.57
C ARG A 76 3.89 4.47 -6.43
N VAL A 77 3.03 5.31 -5.88
CA VAL A 77 2.62 6.58 -6.47
C VAL A 77 2.30 7.56 -5.35
N ALA A 78 2.56 8.86 -5.53
CA ALA A 78 2.28 9.85 -4.49
C ALA A 78 0.82 9.74 -4.02
N GLY A 79 0.62 9.70 -2.69
CA GLY A 79 -0.69 9.54 -2.08
C GLY A 79 -1.38 8.18 -2.31
N ASN A 80 -0.65 7.14 -2.70
CA ASN A 80 -1.20 5.77 -2.95
C ASN A 80 -2.51 5.76 -3.76
N VAL A 81 -2.64 6.66 -4.76
CA VAL A 81 -3.86 6.79 -5.58
C VAL A 81 -4.05 5.60 -6.52
N ALA A 82 -5.31 5.25 -6.80
CA ALA A 82 -5.69 4.16 -7.69
C ALA A 82 -5.92 4.67 -9.13
N SER A 83 -4.87 5.21 -9.78
CA SER A 83 -4.94 5.61 -11.20
C SER A 83 -5.07 4.41 -12.14
N ALA A 84 -5.38 4.64 -13.40
CA ALA A 84 -5.58 3.57 -14.39
C ALA A 84 -4.35 2.65 -14.50
N GLU A 85 -3.14 3.21 -14.53
CA GLU A 85 -1.89 2.45 -14.63
C GLU A 85 -1.59 1.68 -13.35
N VAL A 86 -1.90 2.29 -12.20
CA VAL A 86 -1.80 1.64 -10.88
C VAL A 86 -2.75 0.45 -10.82
N MET A 87 -4.02 0.64 -11.22
CA MET A 87 -5.01 -0.43 -11.28
C MET A 87 -4.58 -1.56 -12.20
N GLY A 88 -4.04 -1.24 -13.39
CA GLY A 88 -3.48 -2.25 -14.30
C GLY A 88 -2.37 -3.07 -13.66
N SER A 89 -1.48 -2.44 -12.90
CA SER A 89 -0.40 -3.12 -12.17
C SER A 89 -0.94 -4.04 -11.07
N LEU A 90 -1.95 -3.58 -10.31
CA LEU A 90 -2.59 -4.39 -9.27
C LEU A 90 -3.37 -5.58 -9.86
N GLN A 91 -4.07 -5.39 -10.98
CA GLN A 91 -4.75 -6.46 -11.71
C GLN A 91 -3.74 -7.48 -12.25
N TYR A 92 -2.59 -7.03 -12.76
CA TYR A 92 -1.50 -7.92 -13.16
C TYR A 92 -1.03 -8.80 -11.99
N ALA A 93 -0.82 -8.22 -10.81
CA ALA A 93 -0.42 -8.98 -9.62
C ALA A 93 -1.46 -10.05 -9.24
N GLY A 94 -2.75 -9.73 -9.30
CA GLY A 94 -3.83 -10.67 -9.01
C GLY A 94 -3.97 -11.77 -10.06
N ALA A 95 -3.97 -11.40 -11.35
CA ALA A 95 -4.25 -12.33 -12.44
C ALA A 95 -3.05 -13.23 -12.79
N HIS A 96 -1.84 -12.66 -12.83
CA HIS A 96 -0.64 -13.36 -13.30
C HIS A 96 0.25 -13.87 -12.17
N LEU A 97 0.44 -13.09 -11.11
CA LEU A 97 1.29 -13.50 -9.98
C LEU A 97 0.50 -14.21 -8.88
N ARG A 98 -0.84 -14.05 -8.88
CA ARG A 98 -1.77 -14.67 -7.92
C ARG A 98 -1.41 -14.37 -6.48
N THR A 99 -1.02 -13.10 -6.21
CA THR A 99 -0.74 -12.69 -4.83
C THR A 99 -2.02 -12.76 -4.00
N PRO A 100 -2.00 -13.47 -2.86
CA PRO A 100 -3.19 -13.66 -2.04
C PRO A 100 -3.57 -12.45 -1.19
N LEU A 101 -2.65 -11.49 -1.02
CA LEU A 101 -2.83 -10.33 -0.15
C LEU A 101 -2.50 -9.04 -0.90
N PHE A 102 -3.40 -8.05 -0.78
CA PHE A 102 -3.19 -6.68 -1.23
C PHE A 102 -3.26 -5.74 -0.03
N VAL A 103 -2.24 -4.90 0.14
CA VAL A 103 -2.19 -3.89 1.20
C VAL A 103 -2.17 -2.51 0.57
N VAL A 104 -3.15 -1.67 0.90
CA VAL A 104 -3.09 -0.23 0.62
C VAL A 104 -2.44 0.43 1.83
N LEU A 105 -1.22 0.91 1.64
CA LEU A 105 -0.37 1.47 2.70
C LEU A 105 -0.29 2.99 2.59
N GLY A 106 -1.02 3.70 3.45
CA GLY A 106 -0.83 5.11 3.71
C GLY A 106 0.33 5.34 4.69
N HIS A 107 0.69 6.59 4.92
CA HIS A 107 1.71 6.93 5.91
C HIS A 107 1.44 8.27 6.58
N GLN A 108 1.90 8.42 7.81
CA GLN A 108 1.85 9.65 8.58
C GLN A 108 2.47 10.82 7.80
N GLY A 109 1.82 11.98 7.83
CA GLY A 109 2.35 13.21 7.24
C GLY A 109 2.36 13.25 5.70
N CYS A 110 1.60 12.39 5.00
CA CYS A 110 1.59 12.32 3.54
C CYS A 110 1.34 13.69 2.87
N GLY A 111 2.34 14.19 2.14
CA GLY A 111 2.25 15.49 1.47
C GLY A 111 1.17 15.58 0.39
N ALA A 112 0.91 14.50 -0.34
CA ALA A 112 -0.14 14.46 -1.36
C ALA A 112 -1.55 14.53 -0.75
N VAL A 113 -1.77 13.85 0.40
CA VAL A 113 -3.04 13.91 1.13
C VAL A 113 -3.23 15.28 1.77
N ARG A 114 -2.17 15.89 2.32
CA ARG A 114 -2.21 17.26 2.82
C ARG A 114 -2.59 18.26 1.72
N ALA A 115 -1.98 18.15 0.53
CA ALA A 115 -2.29 18.99 -0.62
C ALA A 115 -3.77 18.85 -1.06
N ALA A 116 -4.30 17.61 -1.03
CA ALA A 116 -5.71 17.37 -1.34
C ALA A 116 -6.65 17.96 -0.28
N LEU A 117 -6.28 17.89 0.99
CA LEU A 117 -7.01 18.51 2.09
C LEU A 117 -7.04 20.05 1.94
N ASP A 118 -5.91 20.67 1.59
CA ASP A 118 -5.81 22.12 1.34
C ASP A 118 -6.64 22.53 0.11
N THR A 119 -6.65 21.73 -0.94
CA THR A 119 -7.54 21.95 -2.09
C THR A 119 -9.01 21.92 -1.66
N MET A 120 -9.42 20.92 -0.89
CA MET A 120 -10.80 20.73 -0.45
C MET A 120 -11.27 21.86 0.49
N LEU A 121 -10.42 22.28 1.44
CA LEU A 121 -10.80 23.21 2.49
C LEU A 121 -10.54 24.67 2.14
N LEU A 122 -9.48 24.95 1.39
CA LEU A 122 -9.00 26.30 1.12
C LEU A 122 -9.08 26.70 -0.36
N GLY A 123 -9.48 25.78 -1.23
CA GLY A 123 -9.54 26.02 -2.68
C GLY A 123 -8.17 26.18 -3.33
N VAL A 124 -7.09 25.66 -2.70
CA VAL A 124 -5.75 25.71 -3.27
C VAL A 124 -5.74 24.97 -4.61
N GLN A 125 -5.15 25.59 -5.64
CA GLN A 125 -5.01 25.01 -6.97
C GLN A 125 -3.54 24.63 -7.19
N HIS A 126 -3.33 23.47 -7.77
CA HIS A 126 -2.01 22.97 -8.11
C HIS A 126 -1.78 23.02 -9.62
N GLN A 127 -0.50 23.08 -10.03
CA GLN A 127 -0.19 23.17 -11.44
C GLN A 127 -0.14 21.79 -12.12
N SER A 128 -0.63 21.74 -13.38
CA SER A 128 -0.46 20.61 -14.28
C SER A 128 -0.91 19.26 -13.69
N ARG A 129 -0.06 18.22 -13.77
CA ARG A 129 -0.34 16.84 -13.35
C ARG A 129 -0.51 16.68 -11.83
N ILE A 130 0.01 17.62 -11.04
CA ILE A 130 -0.19 17.61 -9.58
C ILE A 130 -1.68 17.78 -9.27
N GLN A 131 -2.39 18.66 -9.99
CA GLN A 131 -3.84 18.82 -9.79
C GLN A 131 -4.59 17.51 -10.06
N ILE A 132 -4.24 16.77 -11.11
CA ILE A 132 -4.89 15.48 -11.43
C ILE A 132 -4.69 14.47 -10.29
N LEU A 133 -3.49 14.43 -9.71
CA LEU A 133 -3.19 13.58 -8.56
C LEU A 133 -4.06 13.96 -7.35
N VAL A 134 -4.10 15.24 -7.02
CA VAL A 134 -4.88 15.81 -5.92
C VAL A 134 -6.37 15.53 -6.11
N ASP A 135 -6.90 15.76 -7.31
CA ASP A 135 -8.30 15.50 -7.66
C ASP A 135 -8.69 14.03 -7.51
N SER A 136 -7.72 13.11 -7.61
CA SER A 136 -7.96 11.67 -7.37
C SER A 136 -8.13 11.34 -5.89
N ILE A 137 -7.59 12.16 -4.99
CA ILE A 137 -7.65 11.98 -3.53
C ILE A 137 -8.89 12.68 -2.94
N VAL A 138 -9.20 13.89 -3.40
CA VAL A 138 -10.27 14.76 -2.84
C VAL A 138 -11.60 14.02 -2.63
N PRO A 139 -12.12 13.19 -3.55
CA PRO A 139 -13.40 12.51 -3.33
C PRO A 139 -13.39 11.57 -2.10
N GLY A 140 -12.25 11.00 -1.76
CA GLY A 140 -12.08 10.14 -0.58
C GLY A 140 -12.09 10.89 0.75
N LEU A 141 -11.92 12.22 0.71
CA LEU A 141 -11.87 13.05 1.90
C LEU A 141 -13.25 13.58 2.35
N ALA A 142 -14.31 13.21 1.65
CA ALA A 142 -15.67 13.59 2.04
C ALA A 142 -15.97 13.04 3.45
N GLY A 143 -16.36 13.91 4.38
CA GLY A 143 -16.67 13.52 5.77
C GLY A 143 -15.53 13.72 6.77
N ILE A 144 -14.42 14.33 6.37
CA ILE A 144 -13.37 14.77 7.30
C ILE A 144 -13.95 15.79 8.28
N ASP A 145 -13.71 15.57 9.57
CA ASP A 145 -14.14 16.49 10.63
C ASP A 145 -13.27 17.76 10.63
N ILE A 146 -13.85 18.85 10.12
CA ILE A 146 -13.16 20.15 10.01
C ILE A 146 -12.96 20.85 11.37
N GLN A 147 -13.57 20.36 12.45
CA GLN A 147 -13.38 20.91 13.80
C GLN A 147 -12.12 20.36 14.49
N LEU A 148 -11.55 19.26 13.97
CA LEU A 148 -10.31 18.71 14.52
C LEU A 148 -9.12 19.66 14.33
N PRO A 149 -8.11 19.61 15.22
CA PRO A 149 -6.81 20.23 14.99
C PRO A 149 -6.20 19.75 13.66
N ILE A 150 -5.39 20.59 13.02
CA ILE A 150 -4.90 20.33 11.65
C ILE A 150 -4.17 18.98 11.52
N GLU A 151 -3.35 18.58 12.50
CA GLU A 151 -2.62 17.32 12.44
C GLU A 151 -3.57 16.10 12.54
N ALA A 152 -4.53 16.13 13.47
CA ALA A 152 -5.54 15.08 13.59
C ALA A 152 -6.43 14.99 12.34
N ARG A 153 -6.69 16.13 11.69
CA ARG A 153 -7.42 16.19 10.41
C ARG A 153 -6.63 15.55 9.28
N VAL A 154 -5.32 15.78 9.24
CA VAL A 154 -4.43 15.13 8.26
C VAL A 154 -4.39 13.63 8.48
N ASP A 155 -4.29 13.17 9.73
CA ASP A 155 -4.29 11.74 10.05
C ASP A 155 -5.62 11.08 9.63
N GLN A 156 -6.76 11.73 9.92
CA GLN A 156 -8.06 11.26 9.45
C GLN A 156 -8.14 11.21 7.91
N ALA A 157 -7.58 12.22 7.22
CA ALA A 157 -7.56 12.28 5.76
C ALA A 157 -6.70 11.15 5.16
N ILE A 158 -5.57 10.80 5.80
CA ILE A 158 -4.71 9.67 5.38
C ILE A 158 -5.49 8.37 5.44
N GLU A 159 -6.18 8.09 6.56
CA GLU A 159 -7.01 6.88 6.68
C GLU A 159 -8.15 6.86 5.67
N ALA A 160 -8.83 8.00 5.49
CA ALA A 160 -9.91 8.13 4.53
C ALA A 160 -9.43 7.85 3.09
N ASN A 161 -8.26 8.36 2.71
CA ASN A 161 -7.65 8.11 1.41
C ASN A 161 -7.26 6.63 1.21
N VAL A 162 -6.76 5.95 2.25
CA VAL A 162 -6.51 4.50 2.18
C VAL A 162 -7.81 3.75 1.91
N ARG A 163 -8.88 4.05 2.66
CA ARG A 163 -10.20 3.43 2.46
C ARG A 163 -10.76 3.75 1.06
N TRP A 164 -10.57 4.98 0.58
CA TRP A 164 -10.98 5.39 -0.76
C TRP A 164 -10.28 4.58 -1.85
N SER A 165 -8.97 4.39 -1.75
CA SER A 165 -8.21 3.55 -2.69
C SER A 165 -8.72 2.10 -2.68
N ILE A 166 -9.02 1.54 -1.50
CA ILE A 166 -9.63 0.19 -1.37
C ILE A 166 -10.99 0.14 -2.05
N GLN A 167 -11.86 1.14 -1.84
CA GLN A 167 -13.17 1.20 -2.49
C GLN A 167 -13.05 1.21 -4.02
N GLN A 168 -12.09 1.94 -4.56
CA GLN A 168 -11.84 1.96 -6.00
C GLN A 168 -11.36 0.60 -6.52
N LEU A 169 -10.50 -0.13 -5.78
CA LEU A 169 -10.11 -1.49 -6.14
C LEU A 169 -11.33 -2.42 -6.16
N LEU A 170 -12.16 -2.38 -5.11
CA LEU A 170 -13.36 -3.21 -5.00
C LEU A 170 -14.48 -2.84 -5.98
N ALA A 171 -14.46 -1.63 -6.53
CA ALA A 171 -15.39 -1.20 -7.58
C ALA A 171 -15.08 -1.83 -8.95
N THR A 172 -13.89 -2.39 -9.15
CA THR A 172 -13.56 -3.12 -10.38
C THR A 172 -14.12 -4.53 -10.35
N PRO A 173 -14.57 -5.07 -11.49
CA PRO A 173 -15.06 -6.46 -11.56
C PRO A 173 -14.02 -7.47 -11.05
N GLU A 174 -12.74 -7.27 -11.39
CA GLU A 174 -11.62 -8.14 -11.01
C GLU A 174 -11.37 -8.11 -9.50
N GLY A 175 -11.30 -6.92 -8.90
CA GLY A 175 -11.09 -6.74 -7.46
C GLY A 175 -12.23 -7.33 -6.65
N LYS A 176 -13.48 -7.05 -7.06
CA LYS A 176 -14.68 -7.61 -6.43
C LYS A 176 -14.68 -9.14 -6.49
N SER A 177 -14.54 -9.72 -7.68
CA SER A 177 -14.54 -11.18 -7.89
C SER A 177 -13.39 -11.84 -7.10
N ALA A 178 -12.20 -11.25 -7.06
CA ALA A 178 -11.07 -11.82 -6.34
C ALA A 178 -11.34 -11.95 -4.83
N VAL A 179 -12.03 -10.98 -4.23
CA VAL A 179 -12.39 -11.01 -2.81
C VAL A 179 -13.57 -11.93 -2.55
N GLU A 180 -14.65 -11.85 -3.35
CA GLU A 180 -15.85 -12.69 -3.19
C GLU A 180 -15.55 -14.19 -3.34
N GLU A 181 -14.61 -14.54 -4.21
CA GLU A 181 -14.18 -15.92 -4.43
C GLU A 181 -13.06 -16.38 -3.45
N GLY A 182 -12.65 -15.52 -2.52
CA GLY A 182 -11.60 -15.83 -1.55
C GLY A 182 -10.20 -16.00 -2.16
N ARG A 183 -9.99 -15.53 -3.40
CA ARG A 183 -8.69 -15.59 -4.08
C ARG A 183 -7.70 -14.54 -3.59
N ALA A 184 -8.21 -13.42 -3.06
CA ALA A 184 -7.40 -12.35 -2.50
C ALA A 184 -8.10 -11.68 -1.33
N LYS A 185 -7.29 -11.13 -0.42
CA LYS A 185 -7.72 -10.24 0.67
C LYS A 185 -7.13 -8.86 0.43
N ILE A 186 -7.94 -7.81 0.64
CA ILE A 186 -7.50 -6.42 0.57
C ILE A 186 -7.57 -5.83 1.97
N VAL A 187 -6.47 -5.24 2.44
CA VAL A 187 -6.40 -4.58 3.74
C VAL A 187 -5.84 -3.17 3.62
N GLY A 188 -6.31 -2.27 4.49
CA GLY A 188 -5.76 -0.94 4.64
C GLY A 188 -4.79 -0.89 5.83
N ALA A 189 -3.72 -0.13 5.69
CA ALA A 189 -2.78 0.12 6.76
C ALA A 189 -2.22 1.54 6.69
N VAL A 190 -1.73 2.04 7.81
CA VAL A 190 -0.98 3.30 7.90
C VAL A 190 0.35 3.04 8.57
N TYR A 191 1.43 3.49 7.94
CA TYR A 191 2.76 3.51 8.52
C TYR A 191 2.97 4.79 9.31
N GLU A 192 3.25 4.65 10.58
CA GLU A 192 3.57 5.73 11.52
C GLU A 192 5.08 5.99 11.47
N ILE A 193 5.49 7.08 10.83
CA ILE A 193 6.92 7.37 10.59
C ILE A 193 7.69 7.53 11.91
N GLU A 194 7.08 8.15 12.92
CA GLU A 194 7.74 8.40 14.21
C GLU A 194 8.01 7.13 15.01
N SER A 195 7.12 6.16 14.95
CA SER A 195 7.23 4.90 15.68
C SER A 195 7.83 3.78 14.86
N GLY A 196 7.78 3.88 13.52
CA GLY A 196 8.11 2.81 12.59
C GLY A 196 7.04 1.71 12.50
N ARG A 197 5.91 1.87 13.16
CA ARG A 197 4.84 0.87 13.26
C ARG A 197 3.89 0.94 12.07
N VAL A 198 3.47 -0.23 11.62
CA VAL A 198 2.35 -0.38 10.68
C VAL A 198 1.09 -0.72 11.46
N ARG A 199 0.09 0.14 11.37
CA ARG A 199 -1.23 -0.05 12.00
C ARG A 199 -2.26 -0.43 10.94
N LEU A 200 -2.93 -1.57 11.14
CA LEU A 200 -4.04 -1.97 10.28
C LEU A 200 -5.27 -1.10 10.52
N LEU A 201 -6.01 -0.82 9.46
CA LEU A 201 -7.31 -0.15 9.53
C LEU A 201 -8.42 -1.18 9.64
N SER A 202 -9.31 -0.97 10.58
CA SER A 202 -10.54 -1.75 10.76
C SER A 202 -11.59 -1.38 9.72
#